data_44abce8140b5ad98905186457ab2faa6
#
_entry.id   44abce8140b5ad98905186457ab2faa6
#
_cell.length_a   1.000
_cell.length_b   1.000
_cell.length_c   1.000
_cell.angle_alpha   90.00
_cell.angle_beta   90.00
_cell.angle_gamma   90.00
#
_symmetry.space_group_name_H-M   'P 1'
#
loop_
_entity.id
_entity.type
_entity.pdbx_description
1 polymer ?
#
loop_
_entity_poly.entity_id
_entity_poly.type
_entity_poly.pdbx_seq_one_letter_code
_entity_poly.pdbx_strand_id
1 'polypeptide(L)'
;GKQAGAKIAALIAANAVDLPATPEVSMESEGVCLVYGSDEAAIAAGRQLAGQLDVTVLLSEPGDIVPPAVMDVPIYRGSVSRASGHLGAFEVTVNDYAPAQVSARGGLAFEAPRDGAVSQCDLILDLTGGAPMFPGQDRRDGYFRPDPSDPAAIQRALFELSDLVGEFSKPRYVTFDANICAHSRSAKIGCSRC
;
A
#
# COMPACT_ATOMS: atom_id res chain seq x y z
N GLY A 1 -39.73 28.11 26.19
CA GLY A 1 -40.36 28.09 24.84
C GLY A 1 -39.72 28.98 23.79
N LYS A 2 -39.26 30.23 24.11
CA LYS A 2 -38.72 31.19 23.11
C LYS A 2 -37.39 30.78 22.46
N GLN A 3 -36.51 30.04 23.16
CA GLN A 3 -35.25 29.57 22.63
C GLN A 3 -35.39 28.36 21.67
N ALA A 4 -36.41 27.56 21.81
CA ALA A 4 -36.69 26.42 20.95
C ALA A 4 -37.08 26.84 19.53
N GLY A 5 -37.82 27.91 19.36
CA GLY A 5 -38.23 28.44 18.05
C GLY A 5 -37.08 28.86 17.16
N ALA A 6 -36.11 29.59 17.72
CA ALA A 6 -34.90 30.01 16.99
C ALA A 6 -34.03 28.82 16.56
N LYS A 7 -33.88 27.83 17.44
CA LYS A 7 -33.15 26.60 17.13
C LYS A 7 -33.83 25.75 16.04
N ILE A 8 -35.15 25.63 16.11
CA ILE A 8 -35.94 24.90 15.08
C ILE A 8 -35.84 25.62 13.73
N ALA A 9 -35.96 26.95 13.70
CA ALA A 9 -35.81 27.73 12.49
C ALA A 9 -34.41 27.59 11.88
N ALA A 10 -33.36 27.60 12.70
CA ALA A 10 -31.98 27.39 12.25
C ALA A 10 -31.77 25.98 11.68
N LEU A 11 -32.36 24.93 12.29
CA LEU A 11 -32.26 23.55 11.78
C LEU A 11 -33.03 23.40 10.46
N ILE A 12 -34.19 24.01 10.31
CA ILE A 12 -34.96 24.01 9.06
C ILE A 12 -34.17 24.74 7.97
N ALA A 13 -33.59 25.91 8.27
CA ALA A 13 -32.75 26.66 7.34
C ALA A 13 -31.51 25.88 6.93
N ALA A 14 -30.84 25.22 7.87
CA ALA A 14 -29.69 24.38 7.59
C ALA A 14 -30.03 23.18 6.67
N ASN A 15 -31.19 22.57 6.88
CA ASN A 15 -31.66 21.45 6.04
C ASN A 15 -32.14 21.89 4.64
N ALA A 16 -32.44 23.18 4.46
CA ALA A 16 -32.83 23.77 3.18
C ALA A 16 -31.64 24.23 2.33
N VAL A 17 -30.42 24.14 2.87
CA VAL A 17 -29.21 24.45 2.11
C VAL A 17 -28.92 23.30 1.15
N ASP A 18 -28.95 23.57 -0.15
CA ASP A 18 -28.51 22.63 -1.18
C ASP A 18 -26.98 22.45 -1.07
N LEU A 19 -26.58 21.28 -0.57
CA LEU A 19 -25.17 20.91 -0.51
C LEU A 19 -24.80 20.21 -1.83
N PRO A 20 -23.70 20.63 -2.49
CA PRO A 20 -23.22 19.90 -3.65
C PRO A 20 -22.83 18.47 -3.23
N ALA A 21 -23.05 17.51 -4.12
CA ALA A 21 -22.61 16.15 -3.92
C ALA A 21 -21.10 16.11 -3.63
N THR A 22 -20.71 15.33 -2.64
CA THR A 22 -19.28 15.14 -2.33
C THR A 22 -18.60 14.51 -3.54
N PRO A 23 -17.56 15.13 -4.12
CA PRO A 23 -16.83 14.52 -5.22
C PRO A 23 -16.15 13.23 -4.74
N GLU A 24 -16.07 12.24 -5.62
CA GLU A 24 -15.42 10.98 -5.37
C GLU A 24 -14.11 10.87 -6.18
N VAL A 25 -13.20 10.05 -5.70
CA VAL A 25 -12.00 9.61 -6.42
C VAL A 25 -12.13 8.11 -6.62
N SER A 26 -12.15 7.66 -7.86
CA SER A 26 -12.13 6.24 -8.19
C SER A 26 -10.68 5.73 -8.19
N MET A 27 -10.51 4.52 -7.69
CA MET A 27 -9.27 3.75 -7.70
C MET A 27 -9.61 2.37 -8.24
N GLU A 28 -8.76 1.83 -9.10
CA GLU A 28 -8.93 0.51 -9.69
C GLU A 28 -7.75 -0.37 -9.29
N SER A 29 -8.02 -1.62 -8.96
CA SER A 29 -7.02 -2.63 -8.62
C SER A 29 -7.29 -3.88 -9.45
N GLU A 30 -6.31 -4.28 -10.24
CA GLU A 30 -6.32 -5.54 -11.00
C GLU A 30 -5.82 -6.72 -10.15
N GLY A 31 -5.33 -6.44 -8.93
CA GLY A 31 -4.83 -7.44 -8.02
C GLY A 31 -3.33 -7.75 -8.16
N VAL A 32 -2.56 -6.87 -8.79
CA VAL A 32 -1.09 -6.99 -8.83
C VAL A 32 -0.53 -6.68 -7.45
N CYS A 33 0.03 -7.70 -6.79
CA CYS A 33 0.42 -7.63 -5.39
C CYS A 33 1.93 -7.84 -5.20
N LEU A 34 2.58 -6.89 -4.54
CA LEU A 34 3.95 -7.02 -4.06
C LEU A 34 3.94 -7.53 -2.61
N VAL A 35 4.50 -8.70 -2.37
CA VAL A 35 4.81 -9.20 -1.02
C VAL A 35 6.28 -8.92 -0.72
N TYR A 36 6.54 -8.04 0.23
CA TYR A 36 7.89 -7.62 0.64
C TYR A 36 8.22 -8.15 2.03
N GLY A 37 9.28 -8.92 2.16
CA GLY A 37 9.68 -9.51 3.43
C GLY A 37 11.13 -9.96 3.43
N SER A 38 11.55 -10.69 4.46
CA SER A 38 12.95 -11.09 4.64
C SER A 38 13.17 -12.61 4.69
N ASP A 39 12.10 -13.39 4.79
CA ASP A 39 12.17 -14.82 5.11
C ASP A 39 11.12 -15.68 4.38
N GLU A 40 11.04 -16.94 4.78
CA GLU A 40 10.10 -17.93 4.24
C GLU A 40 8.63 -17.56 4.45
N ALA A 41 8.31 -16.73 5.47
CA ALA A 41 6.93 -16.30 5.72
C ALA A 41 6.42 -15.41 4.58
N ALA A 42 7.28 -14.59 3.97
CA ALA A 42 6.93 -13.81 2.79
C ALA A 42 6.62 -14.71 1.59
N ILE A 43 7.41 -15.76 1.36
CA ILE A 43 7.16 -16.73 0.29
C ILE A 43 5.84 -17.47 0.55
N ALA A 44 5.61 -17.93 1.79
CA ALA A 44 4.38 -18.61 2.17
C ALA A 44 3.14 -17.73 1.99
N ALA A 45 3.23 -16.46 2.39
CA ALA A 45 2.16 -15.46 2.20
C ALA A 45 1.87 -15.24 0.71
N GLY A 46 2.93 -15.06 -0.11
CA GLY A 46 2.79 -14.89 -1.56
C GLY A 46 2.10 -16.08 -2.22
N ARG A 47 2.47 -17.30 -1.85
CA ARG A 47 1.84 -18.51 -2.37
C ARG A 47 0.37 -18.67 -1.97
N GLN A 48 -0.01 -18.21 -0.77
CA GLN A 48 -1.41 -18.21 -0.35
C GLN A 48 -2.26 -17.23 -1.19
N LEU A 49 -1.69 -16.06 -1.53
CA LEU A 49 -2.37 -15.05 -2.34
C LEU A 49 -2.42 -15.39 -3.83
N ALA A 50 -1.48 -16.18 -4.36
CA ALA A 50 -1.32 -16.45 -5.80
C ALA A 50 -2.53 -17.14 -6.46
N GLY A 51 -3.44 -17.70 -5.66
CA GLY A 51 -4.71 -18.24 -6.17
C GLY A 51 -5.75 -17.17 -6.54
N GLN A 52 -5.56 -15.93 -6.11
CA GLN A 52 -6.52 -14.84 -6.24
C GLN A 52 -5.90 -13.55 -6.79
N LEU A 53 -4.61 -13.35 -6.60
CA LEU A 53 -3.86 -12.15 -6.98
C LEU A 53 -2.67 -12.52 -7.89
N ASP A 54 -2.21 -11.55 -8.68
CA ASP A 54 -0.94 -11.65 -9.41
C ASP A 54 0.20 -11.23 -8.49
N VAL A 55 0.89 -12.20 -7.93
CA VAL A 55 1.81 -11.99 -6.81
C VAL A 55 3.27 -12.02 -7.26
N THR A 56 4.03 -11.04 -6.80
CA THR A 56 5.48 -11.02 -6.83
C THR A 56 6.04 -10.95 -5.41
N VAL A 57 7.01 -11.81 -5.08
CA VAL A 57 7.69 -11.80 -3.77
C VAL A 57 9.05 -11.12 -3.92
N LEU A 58 9.30 -10.10 -3.08
CA LEU A 58 10.59 -9.41 -2.96
C LEU A 58 11.18 -9.66 -1.57
N LEU A 59 12.38 -10.22 -1.52
CA LEU A 59 13.09 -10.52 -0.28
C LEU A 59 14.19 -9.47 -0.04
N SER A 60 14.11 -8.74 1.09
CA SER A 60 15.03 -7.64 1.40
C SER A 60 16.45 -8.12 1.69
N GLU A 61 16.58 -9.09 2.57
CA GLU A 61 17.87 -9.67 3.00
C GLU A 61 17.67 -11.19 3.17
N PRO A 62 17.54 -11.93 2.06
CA PRO A 62 17.32 -13.36 2.17
C PRO A 62 18.56 -14.03 2.78
N GLY A 63 18.38 -14.66 3.96
CA GLY A 63 19.34 -15.54 4.58
C GLY A 63 19.37 -16.90 3.90
N ASP A 64 19.69 -17.93 4.67
CA ASP A 64 19.63 -19.34 4.22
C ASP A 64 18.15 -19.79 4.13
N ILE A 65 17.46 -19.35 3.07
CA ILE A 65 16.07 -19.74 2.80
C ILE A 65 16.08 -21.03 2.01
N VAL A 66 15.28 -22.01 2.49
CA VAL A 66 15.02 -23.23 1.72
C VAL A 66 14.06 -22.90 0.56
N PRO A 67 14.48 -23.11 -0.69
CA PRO A 67 13.59 -22.82 -1.81
C PRO A 67 12.34 -23.71 -1.74
N PRO A 68 11.17 -23.18 -2.11
CA PRO A 68 9.98 -24.00 -2.20
C PRO A 68 10.16 -25.10 -3.25
N ALA A 69 9.56 -26.27 -3.03
CA ALA A 69 9.66 -27.40 -3.94
C ALA A 69 9.14 -27.08 -5.36
N VAL A 70 8.24 -26.11 -5.46
CA VAL A 70 7.70 -25.56 -6.71
C VAL A 70 7.78 -24.05 -6.63
N MET A 71 8.40 -23.43 -7.62
CA MET A 71 8.46 -21.97 -7.80
C MET A 71 7.20 -21.52 -8.54
N ASP A 72 6.08 -21.44 -7.83
CA ASP A 72 4.77 -21.05 -8.33
C ASP A 72 4.48 -19.55 -8.27
N VAL A 73 5.38 -18.79 -7.63
CA VAL A 73 5.36 -17.32 -7.62
C VAL A 73 6.75 -16.79 -7.99
N PRO A 74 6.84 -15.66 -8.70
CA PRO A 74 8.11 -14.98 -8.95
C PRO A 74 8.75 -14.53 -7.64
N ILE A 75 10.02 -14.88 -7.43
CA ILE A 75 10.79 -14.46 -6.26
C ILE A 75 12.00 -13.66 -6.70
N TYR A 76 12.17 -12.50 -6.10
CA TYR A 76 13.30 -11.59 -6.33
C TYR A 76 13.95 -11.23 -5.00
N ARG A 77 15.21 -10.83 -5.08
CA ARG A 77 15.92 -10.16 -3.99
C ARG A 77 15.99 -8.67 -4.28
N GLY A 78 15.96 -7.85 -3.24
CA GLY A 78 16.21 -6.41 -3.34
C GLY A 78 15.64 -5.64 -2.17
N SER A 79 16.09 -4.41 -1.99
CA SER A 79 15.62 -3.49 -0.97
C SER A 79 14.82 -2.35 -1.59
N VAL A 80 13.63 -2.07 -1.05
CA VAL A 80 12.83 -0.93 -1.48
C VAL A 80 13.49 0.35 -0.98
N SER A 81 13.97 1.18 -1.91
CA SER A 81 14.61 2.47 -1.61
C SER A 81 13.61 3.63 -1.64
N ARG A 82 12.54 3.50 -2.41
CA ARG A 82 11.48 4.49 -2.53
C ARG A 82 10.15 3.79 -2.83
N ALA A 83 9.08 4.29 -2.21
CA ALA A 83 7.71 3.91 -2.53
C ALA A 83 6.83 5.15 -2.65
N SER A 84 5.91 5.16 -3.60
CA SER A 84 4.93 6.24 -3.82
C SER A 84 3.62 5.66 -4.36
N GLY A 85 2.57 6.47 -4.44
CA GLY A 85 1.29 6.05 -5.01
C GLY A 85 0.22 5.71 -3.97
N HIS A 86 -0.77 4.95 -4.40
CA HIS A 86 -1.98 4.59 -3.66
C HIS A 86 -2.51 3.24 -4.17
N LEU A 87 -3.59 2.72 -3.58
CA LEU A 87 -4.31 1.53 -4.05
C LEU A 87 -4.53 1.57 -5.58
N GLY A 88 -4.10 0.53 -6.29
CA GLY A 88 -4.17 0.42 -7.75
C GLY A 88 -3.06 1.15 -8.51
N ALA A 89 -2.19 1.90 -7.84
CA ALA A 89 -1.14 2.69 -8.48
C ALA A 89 0.07 2.95 -7.56
N PHE A 90 0.56 1.92 -6.90
CA PHE A 90 1.83 2.00 -6.19
C PHE A 90 3.00 1.87 -7.16
N GLU A 91 4.05 2.65 -6.91
CA GLU A 91 5.34 2.53 -7.58
C GLU A 91 6.43 2.34 -6.54
N VAL A 92 7.26 1.32 -6.73
CA VAL A 92 8.40 1.03 -5.87
C VAL A 92 9.70 1.04 -6.66
N THR A 93 10.74 1.65 -6.09
CA THR A 93 12.10 1.60 -6.62
C THR A 93 12.92 0.65 -5.76
N VAL A 94 13.57 -0.31 -6.39
CA VAL A 94 14.28 -1.40 -5.74
C VAL A 94 15.77 -1.34 -6.10
N ASN A 95 16.62 -1.39 -5.07
CA ASN A 95 18.07 -1.57 -5.22
C ASN A 95 18.46 -3.02 -4.93
N ASP A 96 19.62 -3.45 -5.41
CA ASP A 96 20.08 -4.85 -5.33
C ASP A 96 19.07 -5.86 -5.90
N TYR A 97 18.28 -5.42 -6.89
CA TYR A 97 17.26 -6.25 -7.53
C TYR A 97 17.88 -7.39 -8.31
N ALA A 98 17.51 -8.62 -7.98
CA ALA A 98 17.96 -9.83 -8.68
C ALA A 98 16.89 -10.91 -8.66
N PRO A 99 16.59 -11.59 -9.78
CA PRO A 99 15.70 -12.73 -9.83
C PRO A 99 16.32 -13.96 -9.14
N ALA A 100 15.47 -14.79 -8.55
CA ALA A 100 15.88 -16.07 -8.00
C ALA A 100 16.25 -17.07 -9.11
N GLN A 101 17.30 -17.86 -8.88
CA GLN A 101 17.73 -18.93 -9.79
C GLN A 101 16.87 -20.17 -9.59
N VAL A 102 16.27 -20.68 -10.67
CA VAL A 102 15.33 -21.80 -10.66
C VAL A 102 15.98 -23.14 -10.24
N SER A 103 17.30 -23.26 -10.31
CA SER A 103 18.03 -24.55 -10.14
C SER A 103 18.98 -24.57 -8.94
N ALA A 104 18.80 -23.73 -7.93
CA ALA A 104 19.66 -23.72 -6.76
C ALA A 104 19.44 -24.98 -5.89
N ARG A 105 20.47 -25.85 -5.81
CA ARG A 105 20.46 -27.00 -4.89
C ARG A 105 21.04 -26.58 -3.56
N GLY A 106 20.22 -26.55 -2.52
CA GLY A 106 20.69 -26.33 -1.15
C GLY A 106 20.41 -24.95 -0.55
N GLY A 107 19.88 -23.99 -1.30
CA GLY A 107 19.47 -22.67 -0.81
C GLY A 107 18.96 -21.80 -1.95
N LEU A 108 18.22 -20.76 -1.64
CA LEU A 108 17.74 -19.80 -2.61
C LEU A 108 18.91 -18.95 -3.09
N ALA A 109 19.27 -19.07 -4.37
CA ALA A 109 20.34 -18.27 -5.00
C ALA A 109 19.73 -17.25 -5.95
N PHE A 110 20.44 -16.15 -6.19
CA PHE A 110 19.97 -15.04 -7.02
C PHE A 110 21.00 -14.72 -8.11
N GLU A 111 20.54 -14.11 -9.19
CA GLU A 111 21.40 -13.60 -10.26
C GLU A 111 22.18 -12.36 -9.81
N ALA A 112 22.96 -11.78 -10.74
CA ALA A 112 23.68 -10.54 -10.47
C ALA A 112 22.70 -9.39 -10.20
N PRO A 113 22.91 -8.63 -9.10
CA PRO A 113 21.99 -7.56 -8.73
C PRO A 113 22.14 -6.32 -9.62
N ARG A 114 21.08 -5.52 -9.68
CA ARG A 114 21.06 -4.18 -10.29
C ARG A 114 20.29 -3.20 -9.43
N ASP A 115 20.67 -1.93 -9.47
CA ASP A 115 20.01 -0.85 -8.74
C ASP A 115 18.98 -0.12 -9.60
N GLY A 116 18.02 0.54 -8.92
CA GLY A 116 17.05 1.43 -9.55
C GLY A 116 16.00 0.71 -10.39
N ALA A 117 15.74 -0.57 -10.14
CA ALA A 117 14.62 -1.25 -10.77
C ALA A 117 13.31 -0.65 -10.28
N VAL A 118 12.40 -0.30 -11.21
CA VAL A 118 11.08 0.25 -10.89
C VAL A 118 10.03 -0.80 -11.18
N SER A 119 9.10 -0.99 -10.24
CA SER A 119 7.95 -1.87 -10.37
C SER A 119 6.68 -1.14 -9.98
N GLN A 120 5.58 -1.47 -10.65
CA GLN A 120 4.25 -0.98 -10.33
C GLN A 120 3.40 -2.13 -9.79
N CYS A 121 2.56 -1.84 -8.81
CA CYS A 121 1.63 -2.79 -8.23
C CYS A 121 0.40 -2.06 -7.66
N ASP A 122 -0.67 -2.82 -7.48
CA ASP A 122 -1.93 -2.30 -6.92
C ASP A 122 -1.94 -2.39 -5.41
N LEU A 123 -1.28 -3.43 -4.87
CA LEU A 123 -1.33 -3.85 -3.48
C LEU A 123 0.09 -4.12 -2.97
N ILE A 124 0.34 -3.83 -1.70
CA ILE A 124 1.62 -4.13 -1.03
C ILE A 124 1.36 -4.81 0.31
N LEU A 125 1.98 -5.96 0.53
CA LEU A 125 2.09 -6.62 1.83
C LEU A 125 3.54 -6.52 2.33
N ASP A 126 3.76 -5.73 3.36
CA ASP A 126 5.09 -5.52 3.97
C ASP A 126 5.23 -6.38 5.25
N LEU A 127 6.03 -7.41 5.18
CA LEU A 127 6.35 -8.35 6.26
C LEU A 127 7.78 -8.17 6.80
N THR A 128 8.45 -7.07 6.47
CA THR A 128 9.85 -6.85 6.90
C THR A 128 9.98 -6.56 8.39
N GLY A 129 8.92 -6.04 9.03
CA GLY A 129 9.00 -5.53 10.41
C GLY A 129 9.84 -4.27 10.59
N GLY A 130 10.51 -3.79 9.53
CA GLY A 130 11.39 -2.62 9.52
C GLY A 130 10.65 -1.28 9.56
N ALA A 131 11.23 -0.21 9.04
CA ALA A 131 10.56 1.07 8.88
C ALA A 131 9.45 0.98 7.81
N PRO A 132 8.29 1.64 8.00
CA PRO A 132 7.23 1.62 7.01
C PRO A 132 7.67 2.32 5.71
N MET A 133 7.24 1.80 4.56
CA MET A 133 7.51 2.42 3.25
C MET A 133 6.88 3.81 3.15
N PHE A 134 5.75 4.01 3.81
CA PHE A 134 5.02 5.28 3.86
C PHE A 134 5.05 5.83 5.28
N PRO A 135 5.99 6.77 5.58
CA PRO A 135 6.05 7.41 6.89
C PRO A 135 4.86 8.35 7.07
N GLY A 136 4.24 8.31 8.25
CA GLY A 136 3.10 9.15 8.61
C GLY A 136 2.02 8.40 9.36
N GLN A 137 1.01 9.15 9.83
CA GLN A 137 -0.14 8.56 10.53
C GLN A 137 -1.22 8.07 9.55
N ASP A 138 -1.12 8.44 8.27
CA ASP A 138 -2.12 8.12 7.26
C ASP A 138 -1.92 6.69 6.75
N ARG A 139 -2.87 5.84 7.10
CA ARG A 139 -2.97 4.53 6.46
C ARG A 139 -3.25 4.72 4.98
N ARG A 140 -2.41 4.12 4.14
CA ARG A 140 -2.69 4.03 2.70
C ARG A 140 -3.49 2.77 2.42
N ASP A 141 -4.65 2.93 1.79
CA ASP A 141 -5.42 1.79 1.33
C ASP A 141 -4.54 0.98 0.36
N GLY A 142 -4.61 -0.36 0.45
CA GLY A 142 -3.79 -1.26 -0.36
C GLY A 142 -2.36 -1.51 0.17
N TYR A 143 -1.90 -0.79 1.20
CA TYR A 143 -0.64 -1.07 1.89
C TYR A 143 -0.89 -1.69 3.26
N PHE A 144 -0.51 -2.94 3.42
CA PHE A 144 -0.66 -3.72 4.65
C PHE A 144 0.70 -4.01 5.26
N ARG A 145 0.79 -3.79 6.56
CA ARG A 145 2.01 -4.02 7.32
C ARG A 145 1.67 -4.64 8.68
N PRO A 146 1.26 -5.92 8.69
CA PRO A 146 1.05 -6.65 9.94
C PRO A 146 2.37 -6.88 10.67
N ASP A 147 2.31 -7.15 11.96
CA ASP A 147 3.46 -7.64 12.72
C ASP A 147 3.89 -9.01 12.14
N PRO A 148 5.12 -9.15 11.62
CA PRO A 148 5.58 -10.41 11.04
C PRO A 148 5.69 -11.55 12.08
N SER A 149 5.72 -11.24 13.37
CA SER A 149 5.72 -12.22 14.44
C SER A 149 4.31 -12.69 14.86
N ASP A 150 3.25 -12.06 14.33
CA ASP A 150 1.85 -12.42 14.60
C ASP A 150 1.20 -13.11 13.37
N PRO A 151 1.15 -14.46 13.34
CA PRO A 151 0.52 -15.19 12.24
C PRO A 151 -0.95 -14.85 12.03
N ALA A 152 -1.68 -14.48 13.09
CA ALA A 152 -3.09 -14.12 12.98
C ALA A 152 -3.26 -12.74 12.31
N ALA A 153 -2.36 -11.80 12.59
CA ALA A 153 -2.34 -10.52 11.91
C ALA A 153 -1.99 -10.68 10.41
N ILE A 154 -1.02 -11.55 10.09
CA ILE A 154 -0.69 -11.88 8.70
C ILE A 154 -1.91 -12.48 7.99
N GLN A 155 -2.55 -13.51 8.55
CA GLN A 155 -3.72 -14.14 7.92
C GLN A 155 -4.86 -13.14 7.69
N ARG A 156 -5.10 -12.24 8.63
CA ARG A 156 -6.10 -11.17 8.48
C ARG A 156 -5.75 -10.24 7.31
N ALA A 157 -4.49 -9.82 7.21
CA ALA A 157 -4.03 -9.00 6.10
C ALA A 157 -4.16 -9.71 4.74
N LEU A 158 -3.90 -11.03 4.67
CA LEU A 158 -4.09 -11.80 3.45
C LEU A 158 -5.57 -11.83 3.00
N PHE A 159 -6.50 -12.02 3.93
CA PHE A 159 -7.94 -11.96 3.62
C PHE A 159 -8.36 -10.57 3.14
N GLU A 160 -7.92 -9.51 3.84
CA GLU A 160 -8.25 -8.14 3.46
C GLU A 160 -7.66 -7.76 2.09
N LEU A 161 -6.43 -8.22 1.77
CA LEU A 161 -5.80 -8.00 0.47
C LEU A 161 -6.56 -8.68 -0.67
N SER A 162 -7.01 -9.92 -0.46
CA SER A 162 -7.72 -10.69 -1.50
C SER A 162 -9.07 -10.07 -1.89
N ASP A 163 -9.65 -9.24 -1.02
CA ASP A 163 -10.89 -8.53 -1.29
C ASP A 163 -10.68 -7.20 -2.04
N LEU A 164 -9.42 -6.77 -2.23
CA LEU A 164 -9.09 -5.48 -2.86
C LEU A 164 -8.83 -5.60 -4.37
N VAL A 165 -9.72 -6.30 -5.08
CA VAL A 165 -9.72 -6.37 -6.55
C VAL A 165 -11.00 -5.74 -7.08
N GLY A 166 -10.88 -4.83 -8.05
CA GLY A 166 -12.00 -4.14 -8.67
C GLY A 166 -11.93 -2.63 -8.53
N GLU A 167 -13.07 -1.97 -8.70
CA GLU A 167 -13.21 -0.52 -8.63
C GLU A 167 -13.66 -0.08 -7.24
N PHE A 168 -12.95 0.89 -6.68
CA PHE A 168 -13.23 1.47 -5.36
C PHE A 168 -13.44 2.97 -5.48
N SER A 169 -14.47 3.51 -4.86
CA SER A 169 -14.67 4.95 -4.76
C SER A 169 -14.46 5.45 -3.34
N LYS A 170 -13.82 6.61 -3.22
CA LYS A 170 -13.55 7.26 -1.94
C LYS A 170 -14.04 8.71 -1.98
N PRO A 171 -14.87 9.14 -1.02
CA PRO A 171 -15.32 10.52 -0.98
C PRO A 171 -14.15 11.47 -0.69
N ARG A 172 -14.06 12.55 -1.46
CA ARG A 172 -13.05 13.59 -1.33
C ARG A 172 -13.61 14.78 -0.55
N TYR A 173 -13.42 14.78 0.76
CA TYR A 173 -13.93 15.84 1.64
C TYR A 173 -13.10 17.13 1.61
N VAL A 174 -11.84 17.07 1.14
CA VAL A 174 -10.92 18.21 1.12
C VAL A 174 -10.38 18.41 -0.28
N THR A 175 -10.42 19.65 -0.76
CA THR A 175 -9.76 20.07 -1.99
C THR A 175 -8.64 21.04 -1.65
N PHE A 176 -7.43 20.73 -2.10
CA PHE A 176 -6.26 21.60 -1.95
C PHE A 176 -6.00 22.34 -3.26
N ASP A 177 -5.92 23.67 -3.19
CA ASP A 177 -5.51 24.50 -4.32
C ASP A 177 -4.12 25.11 -4.04
N ALA A 178 -3.12 24.58 -4.74
CA ALA A 178 -1.74 25.03 -4.62
C ALA A 178 -1.55 26.50 -5.01
N ASN A 179 -2.42 27.05 -5.86
CA ASN A 179 -2.30 28.44 -6.35
C ASN A 179 -2.66 29.47 -5.28
N ILE A 180 -3.51 29.10 -4.33
CA ILE A 180 -3.88 29.99 -3.22
C ILE A 180 -3.12 29.69 -1.93
N CYS A 181 -2.42 28.57 -1.85
CA CYS A 181 -1.64 28.17 -0.67
C CYS A 181 -0.34 28.99 -0.57
N ALA A 182 -0.14 29.69 0.53
CA ALA A 182 1.08 30.51 0.78
C ALA A 182 2.35 29.67 0.77
N HIS A 183 2.30 28.43 1.33
CA HIS A 183 3.42 27.51 1.34
C HIS A 183 3.79 27.02 -0.08
N SER A 184 2.81 26.58 -0.85
CA SER A 184 3.04 26.11 -2.24
C SER A 184 3.57 27.23 -3.16
N ARG A 185 3.15 28.49 -2.93
CA ARG A 185 3.54 29.62 -3.76
C ARG A 185 4.92 30.19 -3.41
N SER A 186 5.34 30.14 -2.15
CA SER A 186 6.51 30.89 -1.68
C SER A 186 7.38 30.12 -0.69
N ALA A 187 7.12 28.83 -0.46
CA ALA A 187 7.79 27.98 0.53
C ALA A 187 7.80 28.58 1.96
N LYS A 188 6.87 29.50 2.26
CA LYS A 188 6.73 30.12 3.59
C LYS A 188 5.67 29.36 4.39
N ILE A 189 6.00 29.07 5.64
CA ILE A 189 5.02 28.51 6.57
C ILE A 189 4.02 29.61 6.91
N GLY A 190 2.85 29.54 6.26
CA GLY A 190 1.79 30.54 6.41
C GLY A 190 0.65 30.12 7.33
N CYS A 191 0.50 28.82 7.57
CA CYS A 191 -0.47 28.26 8.51
C CYS A 191 0.12 27.07 9.25
N SER A 192 -0.34 26.87 10.49
CA SER A 192 0.16 25.82 11.40
C SER A 192 -0.71 24.55 11.38
N ARG A 193 -1.64 24.43 10.44
CA ARG A 193 -2.65 23.36 10.42
C ARG A 193 -2.74 22.59 9.09
N CYS A 194 -1.78 22.79 8.22
CA CYS A 194 -1.61 21.97 7.03
C CYS A 194 -0.53 20.93 7.23
#